data_cc7d657f1d7905997be3ed52ad95bb5c
#
_entry.id   cc7d657f1d7905997be3ed52ad95bb5c
#
_cell.length_a   1.000
_cell.length_b   1.000
_cell.length_c   1.000
_cell.angle_alpha   90.00
_cell.angle_beta   90.00
_cell.angle_gamma   90.00
#
_symmetry.space_group_name_H-M   'P 1'
#
loop_
_entity.id
_entity.type
_entity.pdbx_description
1 polymer ?
#
loop_
_entity_poly.entity_id
_entity_poly.type
_entity_poly.pdbx_seq_one_letter_code
_entity_poly.pdbx_strand_id
1 'polypeptide(L)'
;MAKFDITVVNPLTNEKRIVYYDNSCNSLTWEHGVNVIPGSLDTSNLELEQIKLDKGKDPNVVKILLGLSCNYECSYCNQRFVPHADETNPDDVTPFVDRMNTWFTGGSDGKGTGTRFEFWGGEPLVYWKTLKPLAEAIREKYPFTKFSMITNGSLLDDEKNDWLDKIGFSIGMSHDGPGQFVRGPDPFDDEKSKHGILSLFKLFAPQGRMSFNTMLNNQNYSKLDIENYFINLIKTNLGEEYIQYLHIGEGAFIDAYDEGGAGSSLNSEEEEINFRKVSLNEIRTGQIKHFGVAKTKSFAFIEDIKHGKRKEVLGQKCGMDKKENLSIDLLGNVLTCQNVSTVSVNPSGISHHLGNVENLNDIEVKTGTHWSDREECPNCPVLHICQGACFFLTGPLWETSCNNAFSDNLPIFVATIEVLTGGWLPIYIDGPLRQDRKDIFWWVNGKPENTRKAKKIIPITAI
;
A
#
# COMPACT_ATOMS: atom_id res chain seq x y z
N MET A 1 13.33 -14.68 -18.91
CA MET A 1 13.80 -14.63 -17.51
C MET A 1 14.60 -13.36 -17.35
N ALA A 2 14.19 -12.51 -16.42
CA ALA A 2 14.90 -11.23 -16.22
C ALA A 2 15.98 -11.42 -15.14
N LYS A 3 17.22 -11.44 -15.61
CA LYS A 3 18.43 -11.51 -14.77
C LYS A 3 19.09 -10.17 -14.73
N PHE A 4 19.59 -9.79 -13.58
CA PHE A 4 20.24 -8.53 -13.31
C PHE A 4 21.62 -8.76 -12.69
N ASP A 5 22.60 -8.08 -13.24
CA ASP A 5 23.98 -8.03 -12.73
C ASP A 5 24.11 -6.76 -11.90
N ILE A 6 24.19 -6.92 -10.57
CA ILE A 6 24.28 -5.80 -9.64
C ILE A 6 25.74 -5.65 -9.22
N THR A 7 26.40 -4.59 -9.66
CA THR A 7 27.74 -4.26 -9.19
C THR A 7 27.64 -3.68 -7.79
N VAL A 8 28.31 -4.31 -6.84
CA VAL A 8 28.42 -3.87 -5.45
C VAL A 8 29.85 -3.50 -5.11
N VAL A 9 30.05 -2.51 -4.24
CA VAL A 9 31.36 -2.07 -3.77
C VAL A 9 31.49 -2.18 -2.27
N ASN A 10 32.59 -2.70 -1.80
CA ASN A 10 32.93 -2.68 -0.38
C ASN A 10 33.36 -1.25 0.00
N PRO A 11 32.64 -0.58 0.91
CA PRO A 11 32.93 0.83 1.24
C PRO A 11 34.26 1.04 1.99
N LEU A 12 34.87 -0.03 2.51
CA LEU A 12 36.13 0.04 3.25
C LEU A 12 37.34 -0.21 2.35
N THR A 13 37.23 -1.16 1.37
CA THR A 13 38.33 -1.61 0.55
C THR A 13 38.28 -1.09 -0.90
N ASN A 14 37.13 -0.55 -1.32
CA ASN A 14 36.79 -0.21 -2.71
C ASN A 14 36.80 -1.43 -3.67
N GLU A 15 36.83 -2.65 -3.13
CA GLU A 15 36.70 -3.87 -3.93
C GLU A 15 35.32 -3.90 -4.56
N LYS A 16 35.23 -4.30 -5.83
CA LYS A 16 33.98 -4.47 -6.56
C LYS A 16 33.71 -5.95 -6.79
N ARG A 17 32.44 -6.34 -6.65
CA ARG A 17 31.92 -7.67 -6.99
C ARG A 17 30.59 -7.55 -7.71
N ILE A 18 30.14 -8.66 -8.29
CA ILE A 18 28.84 -8.76 -8.92
C ILE A 18 27.96 -9.67 -8.07
N VAL A 19 26.74 -9.22 -7.83
CA VAL A 19 25.65 -10.03 -7.28
C VAL A 19 24.62 -10.22 -8.38
N TYR A 20 24.22 -11.46 -8.61
CA TYR A 20 23.26 -11.82 -9.64
C TYR A 20 21.87 -11.96 -9.00
N TYR A 21 20.92 -11.23 -9.56
CA TYR A 21 19.52 -11.29 -9.13
C TYR A 21 18.65 -11.80 -10.27
N ASP A 22 17.90 -12.89 -10.04
CA ASP A 22 16.92 -13.42 -10.98
C ASP A 22 15.51 -13.22 -10.39
N ASN A 23 14.73 -12.29 -10.99
CA ASN A 23 13.39 -11.99 -10.51
C ASN A 23 12.35 -13.07 -10.88
N SER A 24 12.70 -14.04 -11.71
CA SER A 24 11.77 -15.11 -12.05
C SER A 24 11.56 -16.12 -10.92
N CYS A 25 12.59 -16.39 -10.15
CA CYS A 25 12.56 -17.24 -8.97
C CYS A 25 13.00 -16.55 -7.69
N ASN A 26 13.15 -15.22 -7.76
CA ASN A 26 13.58 -14.36 -6.65
C ASN A 26 14.87 -14.83 -5.99
N SER A 27 15.86 -15.23 -6.80
CA SER A 27 17.15 -15.73 -6.30
C SER A 27 18.20 -14.63 -6.32
N LEU A 28 19.07 -14.62 -5.31
CA LEU A 28 20.19 -13.70 -5.16
C LEU A 28 21.47 -14.48 -4.90
N THR A 29 22.42 -14.40 -5.83
CA THR A 29 23.65 -15.19 -5.76
C THR A 29 24.90 -14.32 -5.97
N TRP A 30 25.99 -14.71 -5.32
CA TRP A 30 27.33 -14.23 -5.64
C TRP A 30 27.84 -14.88 -6.95
N GLU A 31 28.99 -14.44 -7.42
CA GLU A 31 29.74 -15.14 -8.43
C GLU A 31 29.84 -16.63 -8.11
N HIS A 32 29.84 -17.47 -9.16
CA HIS A 32 29.85 -18.95 -9.05
C HIS A 32 28.57 -19.58 -8.46
N GLY A 33 27.46 -18.84 -8.41
CA GLY A 33 26.14 -19.37 -8.02
C GLY A 33 25.96 -19.62 -6.53
N VAL A 34 26.82 -19.04 -5.68
CA VAL A 34 26.69 -19.15 -4.22
C VAL A 34 25.56 -18.24 -3.74
N ASN A 35 24.54 -18.80 -3.09
CA ASN A 35 23.44 -18.00 -2.55
C ASN A 35 23.95 -16.95 -1.54
N VAL A 36 23.45 -15.70 -1.67
CA VAL A 36 23.74 -14.63 -0.72
C VAL A 36 23.13 -14.95 0.64
N ILE A 37 21.93 -15.53 0.66
CA ILE A 37 21.31 -16.09 1.87
C ILE A 37 21.60 -17.60 1.91
N PRO A 38 22.38 -18.10 2.87
CA PRO A 38 22.61 -19.53 2.99
C PRO A 38 21.31 -20.33 3.18
N GLY A 39 21.18 -21.43 2.44
CA GLY A 39 20.00 -22.30 2.53
C GLY A 39 18.75 -21.80 1.81
N SER A 40 18.86 -20.77 0.96
CA SER A 40 17.76 -20.37 0.07
C SER A 40 17.35 -21.51 -0.84
N LEU A 41 16.03 -21.62 -1.06
CA LEU A 41 15.46 -22.67 -1.89
C LEU A 41 15.63 -22.34 -3.37
N ASP A 42 15.95 -23.33 -4.18
CA ASP A 42 15.85 -23.24 -5.64
C ASP A 42 14.49 -23.81 -6.07
N THR A 43 13.64 -22.91 -6.56
CA THR A 43 12.29 -23.25 -7.05
C THR A 43 12.15 -23.07 -8.55
N SER A 44 13.25 -22.90 -9.27
CA SER A 44 13.28 -22.63 -10.72
C SER A 44 12.58 -23.70 -11.56
N ASN A 45 12.55 -24.94 -11.07
CA ASN A 45 11.96 -26.09 -11.76
C ASN A 45 10.53 -26.42 -11.32
N LEU A 46 9.92 -25.65 -10.42
CA LEU A 46 8.54 -25.89 -9.99
C LEU A 46 7.55 -25.41 -11.05
N GLU A 47 6.60 -26.28 -11.39
CA GLU A 47 5.41 -25.87 -12.13
C GLU A 47 4.44 -25.19 -11.17
N LEU A 48 3.93 -24.02 -11.54
CA LEU A 48 3.00 -23.24 -10.73
C LEU A 48 1.76 -22.89 -11.52
N GLU A 49 0.63 -22.91 -10.85
CA GLU A 49 -0.60 -22.40 -11.43
C GLU A 49 -0.53 -20.88 -11.60
N GLN A 50 -0.92 -20.42 -12.78
CA GLN A 50 -1.04 -18.96 -13.03
C GLN A 50 -2.19 -18.39 -12.20
N ILE A 51 -2.03 -17.13 -11.78
CA ILE A 51 -3.09 -16.37 -11.12
C ILE A 51 -4.25 -16.21 -12.09
N LYS A 52 -5.46 -16.60 -11.65
CA LYS A 52 -6.69 -16.35 -12.38
C LYS A 52 -7.33 -15.06 -11.88
N LEU A 53 -7.78 -14.23 -12.81
CA LEU A 53 -8.46 -12.97 -12.50
C LEU A 53 -9.96 -13.21 -12.30
N ASP A 54 -10.32 -14.08 -11.36
CA ASP A 54 -11.70 -14.42 -11.01
C ASP A 54 -12.07 -13.94 -9.59
N LYS A 55 -13.35 -14.05 -9.25
CA LYS A 55 -13.89 -13.76 -7.91
C LYS A 55 -14.53 -15.02 -7.33
N GLY A 56 -14.58 -15.10 -6.00
CA GLY A 56 -15.11 -16.26 -5.31
C GLY A 56 -15.96 -15.93 -4.09
N LYS A 57 -16.67 -16.95 -3.60
CA LYS A 57 -17.41 -16.88 -2.35
C LYS A 57 -16.46 -16.95 -1.15
N ASP A 58 -16.96 -16.49 0.01
CA ASP A 58 -16.21 -16.45 1.27
C ASP A 58 -14.87 -15.69 1.17
N PRO A 59 -14.88 -14.44 0.70
CA PRO A 59 -13.67 -13.63 0.57
C PRO A 59 -13.02 -13.37 1.93
N ASN A 60 -11.68 -13.25 1.93
CA ASN A 60 -10.92 -12.87 3.12
C ASN A 60 -10.96 -11.35 3.35
N VAL A 61 -11.15 -10.56 2.28
CA VAL A 61 -11.26 -9.10 2.35
C VAL A 61 -12.48 -8.66 1.55
N VAL A 62 -13.38 -7.95 2.22
CA VAL A 62 -14.55 -7.33 1.61
C VAL A 62 -14.44 -5.81 1.77
N LYS A 63 -14.34 -5.11 0.66
CA LYS A 63 -14.37 -3.64 0.63
C LYS A 63 -15.78 -3.21 0.29
N ILE A 64 -16.47 -2.60 1.25
CA ILE A 64 -17.84 -2.10 1.08
C ILE A 64 -17.78 -0.62 0.72
N LEU A 65 -18.18 -0.29 -0.50
CA LEU A 65 -18.31 1.09 -0.96
C LEU A 65 -19.67 1.64 -0.52
N LEU A 66 -19.65 2.65 0.35
CA LEU A 66 -20.84 3.35 0.85
C LEU A 66 -21.32 4.45 -0.12
N GLY A 67 -20.47 4.88 -1.03
CA GLY A 67 -20.68 5.97 -1.96
C GLY A 67 -19.42 6.80 -2.13
N LEU A 68 -19.45 7.82 -2.98
CA LEU A 68 -18.28 8.64 -3.30
C LEU A 68 -18.33 10.05 -2.69
N SER A 69 -19.39 10.39 -1.94
CA SER A 69 -19.51 11.69 -1.29
C SER A 69 -18.44 11.86 -0.20
N CYS A 70 -17.77 13.00 -0.23
CA CYS A 70 -16.72 13.39 0.71
C CYS A 70 -16.88 14.85 1.11
N ASN A 71 -16.46 15.18 2.32
CA ASN A 71 -16.43 16.56 2.79
C ASN A 71 -15.04 17.24 2.59
N TYR A 72 -14.10 16.55 1.91
CA TYR A 72 -12.81 17.08 1.47
C TYR A 72 -12.67 17.00 -0.05
N GLU A 73 -11.77 17.83 -0.61
CA GLU A 73 -11.47 17.90 -2.05
C GLU A 73 -9.96 17.75 -2.30
N CYS A 74 -9.37 16.67 -1.81
CA CYS A 74 -7.92 16.43 -1.96
C CYS A 74 -7.50 16.53 -3.42
N SER A 75 -6.46 17.32 -3.72
CA SER A 75 -6.01 17.59 -5.10
C SER A 75 -5.57 16.34 -5.88
N TYR A 76 -5.12 15.32 -5.16
CA TYR A 76 -4.66 14.03 -5.72
C TYR A 76 -5.68 12.90 -5.58
N CYS A 77 -6.93 13.18 -5.17
CA CYS A 77 -7.91 12.13 -4.88
C CYS A 77 -8.28 11.33 -6.12
N ASN A 78 -8.14 10.01 -6.05
CA ASN A 78 -8.50 9.08 -7.12
C ASN A 78 -10.00 9.10 -7.44
N GLN A 79 -10.85 9.52 -6.50
CA GLN A 79 -12.30 9.54 -6.63
C GLN A 79 -12.84 10.90 -7.13
N ARG A 80 -11.99 11.93 -7.23
CA ARG A 80 -12.39 13.32 -7.44
C ARG A 80 -13.26 13.54 -8.69
N PHE A 81 -13.01 12.81 -9.75
CA PHE A 81 -13.75 12.90 -11.03
C PHE A 81 -14.50 11.62 -11.38
N VAL A 82 -14.58 10.67 -10.46
CA VAL A 82 -15.36 9.46 -10.68
C VAL A 82 -16.86 9.82 -10.62
N PRO A 83 -17.65 9.49 -11.65
CA PRO A 83 -19.09 9.76 -11.63
C PRO A 83 -19.75 9.06 -10.45
N HIS A 84 -20.53 9.80 -9.67
CA HIS A 84 -21.29 9.24 -8.55
C HIS A 84 -22.43 8.36 -9.06
N ALA A 85 -22.61 7.22 -8.44
CA ALA A 85 -23.73 6.32 -8.63
C ALA A 85 -23.90 5.46 -7.38
N ASP A 86 -25.14 4.98 -7.18
CA ASP A 86 -25.46 3.99 -6.14
C ASP A 86 -25.04 4.44 -4.73
N GLU A 87 -25.24 5.74 -4.44
CA GLU A 87 -25.06 6.32 -3.10
C GLU A 87 -26.01 5.61 -2.10
N THR A 88 -25.43 5.09 -1.01
CA THR A 88 -26.19 4.27 -0.07
C THR A 88 -27.06 5.10 0.88
N ASN A 89 -28.14 4.48 1.35
CA ASN A 89 -28.98 4.99 2.39
C ASN A 89 -29.27 3.90 3.45
N PRO A 90 -29.85 4.24 4.62
CA PRO A 90 -30.13 3.24 5.66
C PRO A 90 -31.04 2.10 5.24
N ASP A 91 -31.93 2.31 4.28
CA ASP A 91 -32.89 1.30 3.81
C ASP A 91 -32.18 0.17 3.02
N ASP A 92 -30.97 0.41 2.51
CA ASP A 92 -30.17 -0.59 1.79
C ASP A 92 -29.56 -1.65 2.71
N VAL A 93 -29.48 -1.38 4.02
CA VAL A 93 -28.77 -2.23 4.98
C VAL A 93 -29.40 -3.61 5.11
N THR A 94 -30.71 -3.68 5.36
CA THR A 94 -31.41 -4.97 5.54
C THR A 94 -31.35 -5.83 4.28
N PRO A 95 -31.69 -5.32 3.07
CA PRO A 95 -31.55 -6.11 1.85
C PRO A 95 -30.11 -6.59 1.59
N PHE A 96 -29.10 -5.79 1.92
CA PHE A 96 -27.70 -6.20 1.77
C PHE A 96 -27.34 -7.35 2.70
N VAL A 97 -27.67 -7.24 4.00
CA VAL A 97 -27.34 -8.25 5.02
C VAL A 97 -28.08 -9.56 4.77
N ASP A 98 -29.32 -9.50 4.29
CA ASP A 98 -30.10 -10.68 3.91
C ASP A 98 -29.46 -11.43 2.74
N ARG A 99 -28.97 -10.70 1.74
CA ARG A 99 -28.28 -11.27 0.58
C ARG A 99 -26.89 -11.83 0.89
N MET A 100 -26.25 -11.44 1.98
CA MET A 100 -24.91 -11.91 2.31
C MET A 100 -24.78 -13.43 2.27
N ASN A 101 -25.81 -14.17 2.67
CA ASN A 101 -25.78 -15.65 2.64
C ASN A 101 -25.54 -16.26 1.25
N THR A 102 -25.77 -15.52 0.17
CA THR A 102 -25.55 -16.02 -1.20
C THR A 102 -24.08 -16.09 -1.58
N TRP A 103 -23.24 -15.25 -0.97
CA TRP A 103 -21.82 -15.11 -1.30
C TRP A 103 -20.86 -15.19 -0.11
N PHE A 104 -21.35 -15.03 1.11
CA PHE A 104 -20.56 -15.11 2.32
C PHE A 104 -21.25 -15.96 3.39
N THR A 105 -20.67 -17.08 3.72
CA THR A 105 -21.20 -18.05 4.72
C THR A 105 -20.59 -17.84 6.11
N GLY A 106 -19.65 -16.92 6.25
CA GLY A 106 -18.88 -16.71 7.48
C GLY A 106 -17.58 -17.50 7.53
N GLY A 107 -17.06 -17.92 6.37
CA GLY A 107 -15.83 -18.70 6.26
C GLY A 107 -15.92 -20.08 6.91
N SER A 108 -14.80 -20.65 7.34
CA SER A 108 -14.71 -22.03 7.82
C SER A 108 -15.48 -22.33 9.11
N ASP A 109 -15.76 -21.30 9.94
CA ASP A 109 -16.45 -21.46 11.23
C ASP A 109 -17.87 -20.92 11.24
N GLY A 110 -18.32 -20.36 10.12
CA GLY A 110 -19.64 -19.71 10.02
C GLY A 110 -19.79 -18.42 10.83
N LYS A 111 -18.69 -17.91 11.44
CA LYS A 111 -18.68 -16.74 12.34
C LYS A 111 -17.86 -15.57 11.81
N GLY A 112 -17.23 -15.74 10.65
CA GLY A 112 -16.44 -14.70 9.99
C GLY A 112 -14.98 -14.63 10.41
N THR A 113 -14.48 -15.64 11.11
CA THR A 113 -13.04 -15.69 11.46
C THR A 113 -12.17 -15.66 10.20
N GLY A 114 -11.19 -14.76 10.20
CA GLY A 114 -10.27 -14.56 9.07
C GLY A 114 -10.74 -13.55 8.04
N THR A 115 -12.02 -13.13 8.06
CA THR A 115 -12.55 -12.14 7.12
C THR A 115 -12.49 -10.74 7.69
N ARG A 116 -12.06 -9.77 6.86
CA ARG A 116 -12.06 -8.35 7.14
C ARG A 116 -13.03 -7.61 6.24
N PHE A 117 -13.92 -6.83 6.84
CA PHE A 117 -14.75 -5.86 6.16
C PHE A 117 -14.10 -4.47 6.29
N GLU A 118 -13.81 -3.85 5.15
CA GLU A 118 -13.28 -2.50 5.05
C GLU A 118 -14.38 -1.58 4.54
N PHE A 119 -14.75 -0.58 5.34
CA PHE A 119 -15.78 0.38 4.98
C PHE A 119 -15.12 1.56 4.25
N TRP A 120 -15.52 1.75 3.00
CA TRP A 120 -14.98 2.74 2.09
C TRP A 120 -16.05 3.71 1.61
N GLY A 121 -15.63 4.89 1.20
CA GLY A 121 -16.44 5.91 0.58
C GLY A 121 -15.54 7.05 0.12
N GLY A 122 -16.11 8.20 -0.27
CA GLY A 122 -15.35 9.44 -0.31
C GLY A 122 -14.82 9.73 1.11
N GLU A 123 -15.76 9.89 2.06
CA GLU A 123 -15.48 9.86 3.50
C GLU A 123 -16.53 8.95 4.17
N PRO A 124 -16.14 7.81 4.77
CA PRO A 124 -17.10 6.86 5.35
C PRO A 124 -18.00 7.46 6.44
N LEU A 125 -17.51 8.41 7.22
CA LEU A 125 -18.29 9.04 8.30
C LEU A 125 -19.38 10.00 7.78
N VAL A 126 -19.35 10.41 6.50
CA VAL A 126 -20.48 11.09 5.85
C VAL A 126 -21.71 10.16 5.80
N TYR A 127 -21.48 8.86 5.65
CA TYR A 127 -22.51 7.83 5.59
C TYR A 127 -22.85 7.22 6.96
N TRP A 128 -22.64 7.96 8.06
CA TRP A 128 -22.81 7.43 9.43
C TRP A 128 -24.14 6.74 9.66
N LYS A 129 -25.22 7.29 9.10
CA LYS A 129 -26.59 6.75 9.23
C LYS A 129 -26.75 5.37 8.58
N THR A 130 -25.93 5.04 7.59
CA THR A 130 -25.89 3.73 6.91
C THR A 130 -24.81 2.84 7.51
N LEU A 131 -23.61 3.38 7.74
CA LEU A 131 -22.46 2.64 8.25
C LEU A 131 -22.75 2.01 9.62
N LYS A 132 -23.36 2.77 10.54
CA LYS A 132 -23.62 2.30 11.90
C LYS A 132 -24.52 1.05 11.93
N PRO A 133 -25.75 1.06 11.39
CA PRO A 133 -26.61 -0.12 11.40
C PRO A 133 -26.06 -1.26 10.56
N LEU A 134 -25.33 -0.99 9.47
CA LEU A 134 -24.68 -2.00 8.64
C LEU A 134 -23.62 -2.78 9.43
N ALA A 135 -22.72 -2.07 10.11
CA ALA A 135 -21.67 -2.70 10.91
C ALA A 135 -22.25 -3.49 12.09
N GLU A 136 -23.30 -2.97 12.74
CA GLU A 136 -24.02 -3.67 13.82
C GLU A 136 -24.65 -4.97 13.32
N ALA A 137 -25.35 -4.95 12.20
CA ALA A 137 -25.97 -6.13 11.61
C ALA A 137 -24.96 -7.18 11.13
N ILE A 138 -23.84 -6.75 10.53
CA ILE A 138 -22.76 -7.68 10.15
C ILE A 138 -22.12 -8.28 11.41
N ARG A 139 -21.88 -7.48 12.46
CA ARG A 139 -21.30 -7.96 13.74
C ARG A 139 -22.18 -8.96 14.44
N GLU A 140 -23.51 -8.73 14.44
CA GLU A 140 -24.49 -9.65 15.01
C GLU A 140 -24.47 -11.01 14.28
N LYS A 141 -24.46 -10.96 12.96
CA LYS A 141 -24.49 -12.16 12.11
C LYS A 141 -23.15 -12.91 12.07
N TYR A 142 -22.02 -12.19 12.06
CA TYR A 142 -20.66 -12.70 11.94
C TYR A 142 -19.75 -12.10 13.01
N PRO A 143 -19.79 -12.61 14.25
CA PRO A 143 -19.20 -11.95 15.43
C PRO A 143 -17.67 -11.86 15.41
N PHE A 144 -16.97 -12.66 14.60
CA PHE A 144 -15.50 -12.71 14.58
C PHE A 144 -14.87 -12.04 13.35
N THR A 145 -15.66 -11.37 12.53
CA THR A 145 -15.15 -10.54 11.44
C THR A 145 -14.31 -9.38 11.98
N LYS A 146 -13.31 -8.96 11.25
CA LYS A 146 -12.54 -7.74 11.54
C LYS A 146 -13.16 -6.56 10.79
N PHE A 147 -13.23 -5.40 11.42
CA PHE A 147 -13.70 -4.16 10.80
C PHE A 147 -12.57 -3.16 10.70
N SER A 148 -12.50 -2.47 9.56
CA SER A 148 -11.58 -1.35 9.38
C SER A 148 -12.21 -0.25 8.52
N MET A 149 -11.71 0.96 8.71
CA MET A 149 -12.14 2.15 8.01
C MET A 149 -10.95 3.10 7.86
N ILE A 150 -10.89 3.82 6.74
CA ILE A 150 -9.99 4.96 6.57
C ILE A 150 -10.85 6.22 6.56
N THR A 151 -10.51 7.20 7.39
CA THR A 151 -11.26 8.46 7.53
C THR A 151 -10.31 9.67 7.54
N ASN A 152 -10.80 10.83 7.10
CA ASN A 152 -10.08 12.09 7.24
C ASN A 152 -10.16 12.67 8.67
N GLY A 153 -10.96 12.06 9.55
CA GLY A 153 -11.07 12.38 10.97
C GLY A 153 -11.90 13.61 11.32
N SER A 154 -12.26 14.45 10.36
CA SER A 154 -12.96 15.73 10.61
C SER A 154 -14.36 15.57 11.21
N LEU A 155 -14.96 14.39 11.11
CA LEU A 155 -16.30 14.08 11.61
C LEU A 155 -16.29 13.23 12.88
N LEU A 156 -15.12 12.96 13.46
CA LEU A 156 -14.98 12.21 14.71
C LEU A 156 -15.46 13.03 15.91
N ASP A 157 -16.05 12.34 16.86
CA ASP A 157 -16.46 12.84 18.18
C ASP A 157 -16.47 11.68 19.18
N ASP A 158 -16.66 11.97 20.46
CA ASP A 158 -16.59 10.95 21.51
C ASP A 158 -17.67 9.87 21.35
N GLU A 159 -18.88 10.22 20.92
CA GLU A 159 -19.96 9.25 20.69
C GLU A 159 -19.58 8.23 19.61
N LYS A 160 -19.01 8.72 18.50
CA LYS A 160 -18.55 7.84 17.42
C LYS A 160 -17.36 7.00 17.85
N ASN A 161 -16.39 7.60 18.58
CA ASN A 161 -15.22 6.90 19.06
C ASN A 161 -15.59 5.75 19.99
N ASP A 162 -16.49 5.97 20.96
CA ASP A 162 -16.99 4.94 21.88
C ASP A 162 -17.71 3.82 21.12
N TRP A 163 -18.52 4.17 20.12
CA TRP A 163 -19.22 3.18 19.31
C TRP A 163 -18.23 2.38 18.44
N LEU A 164 -17.25 3.03 17.78
CA LEU A 164 -16.23 2.37 16.97
C LEU A 164 -15.38 1.39 17.81
N ASP A 165 -15.06 1.78 19.05
CA ASP A 165 -14.37 0.91 20.00
C ASP A 165 -15.20 -0.30 20.38
N LYS A 166 -16.45 -0.08 20.78
CA LYS A 166 -17.39 -1.13 21.15
C LYS A 166 -17.62 -2.15 20.04
N ILE A 167 -17.72 -1.71 18.79
CA ILE A 167 -17.92 -2.58 17.62
C ILE A 167 -16.61 -3.25 17.20
N GLY A 168 -15.45 -2.73 17.60
CA GLY A 168 -14.14 -3.32 17.35
C GLY A 168 -13.53 -2.93 16.00
N PHE A 169 -13.63 -1.66 15.62
CA PHE A 169 -12.97 -1.13 14.42
C PHE A 169 -11.46 -0.97 14.61
N SER A 170 -10.73 -1.07 13.50
CA SER A 170 -9.39 -0.50 13.33
C SER A 170 -9.47 0.70 12.41
N ILE A 171 -8.78 1.79 12.73
CA ILE A 171 -8.92 3.07 12.06
C ILE A 171 -7.60 3.52 11.43
N GLY A 172 -7.62 3.77 10.12
CA GLY A 172 -6.61 4.53 9.42
C GLY A 172 -7.02 5.99 9.34
N MET A 173 -6.30 6.86 10.03
CA MET A 173 -6.53 8.30 9.98
C MET A 173 -5.74 8.91 8.84
N SER A 174 -6.43 9.43 7.82
CA SER A 174 -5.76 10.07 6.68
C SER A 174 -5.28 11.47 7.03
N HIS A 175 -3.96 11.66 7.06
CA HIS A 175 -3.35 12.97 7.29
C HIS A 175 -1.90 12.99 6.76
N ASP A 176 -1.56 13.97 5.97
CA ASP A 176 -0.27 14.02 5.26
C ASP A 176 0.84 14.77 6.04
N GLY A 177 0.64 15.02 7.33
CA GLY A 177 1.60 15.78 8.13
C GLY A 177 1.80 17.19 7.59
N PRO A 178 3.04 17.64 7.32
CA PRO A 178 3.30 18.99 6.76
C PRO A 178 2.62 19.24 5.41
N GLY A 179 2.27 18.18 4.68
CA GLY A 179 1.60 18.26 3.38
C GLY A 179 0.08 18.31 3.44
N GLN A 180 -0.54 18.45 4.61
CA GLN A 180 -2.00 18.41 4.77
C GLN A 180 -2.75 19.41 3.90
N PHE A 181 -2.15 20.54 3.55
CA PHE A 181 -2.76 21.58 2.72
C PHE A 181 -3.24 21.09 1.33
N VAL A 182 -2.68 20.02 0.79
CA VAL A 182 -3.11 19.42 -0.50
C VAL A 182 -4.39 18.59 -0.37
N ARG A 183 -4.77 18.23 0.85
CA ARG A 183 -6.01 17.50 1.14
C ARG A 183 -7.19 18.40 1.37
N GLY A 184 -6.95 19.55 2.01
CA GLY A 184 -7.98 20.49 2.45
C GLY A 184 -7.66 21.06 3.83
N PRO A 185 -8.68 21.51 4.60
CA PRO A 185 -8.46 22.04 5.95
C PRO A 185 -7.73 21.02 6.83
N ASP A 186 -6.83 21.50 7.69
CA ASP A 186 -6.22 20.65 8.70
C ASP A 186 -7.23 20.40 9.83
N PRO A 187 -7.62 19.14 10.09
CA PRO A 187 -8.59 18.83 11.14
C PRO A 187 -8.05 19.13 12.55
N PHE A 188 -6.75 19.36 12.70
CA PHE A 188 -6.16 19.79 13.97
C PHE A 188 -6.27 21.31 14.20
N ASP A 189 -6.66 22.09 13.20
CA ASP A 189 -6.94 23.53 13.35
C ASP A 189 -8.36 23.80 13.88
N ASP A 190 -9.27 22.82 13.79
CA ASP A 190 -10.61 22.87 14.38
C ASP A 190 -10.65 22.14 15.72
N GLU A 191 -10.99 22.85 16.79
CA GLU A 191 -10.95 22.28 18.16
C GLU A 191 -11.86 21.06 18.35
N LYS A 192 -12.98 20.97 17.64
CA LYS A 192 -13.88 19.82 17.73
C LYS A 192 -13.29 18.58 17.07
N SER A 193 -12.80 18.73 15.84
CA SER A 193 -12.16 17.63 15.10
C SER A 193 -10.88 17.19 15.80
N LYS A 194 -10.07 18.13 16.24
CA LYS A 194 -8.87 17.88 17.04
C LYS A 194 -9.17 17.05 18.28
N HIS A 195 -10.18 17.46 19.05
CA HIS A 195 -10.61 16.72 20.25
C HIS A 195 -10.99 15.27 19.88
N GLY A 196 -11.86 15.10 18.85
CA GLY A 196 -12.30 13.78 18.40
C GLY A 196 -11.13 12.88 17.96
N ILE A 197 -10.17 13.41 17.21
CA ILE A 197 -8.99 12.65 16.75
C ILE A 197 -8.08 12.27 17.92
N LEU A 198 -7.79 13.20 18.83
CA LEU A 198 -6.92 12.94 19.98
C LEU A 198 -7.58 11.97 20.99
N SER A 199 -8.91 12.05 21.17
CA SER A 199 -9.71 11.10 21.94
C SER A 199 -9.61 9.71 21.31
N LEU A 200 -9.83 9.59 20.00
CA LEU A 200 -9.64 8.33 19.26
C LEU A 200 -8.22 7.77 19.45
N PHE A 201 -7.18 8.61 19.30
CA PHE A 201 -5.79 8.18 19.46
C PHE A 201 -5.53 7.58 20.84
N LYS A 202 -5.97 8.24 21.91
CA LYS A 202 -5.85 7.73 23.28
C LYS A 202 -6.49 6.35 23.47
N LEU A 203 -7.64 6.15 22.84
CA LEU A 203 -8.41 4.91 22.98
C LEU A 203 -7.87 3.77 22.11
N PHE A 204 -7.48 4.04 20.86
CA PHE A 204 -7.17 3.02 19.86
C PHE A 204 -5.68 2.73 19.68
N ALA A 205 -4.80 3.75 19.77
CA ALA A 205 -3.39 3.57 19.48
C ALA A 205 -2.68 2.62 20.47
N PRO A 206 -2.95 2.66 21.80
CA PRO A 206 -2.39 1.67 22.72
C PRO A 206 -2.80 0.23 22.44
N GLN A 207 -3.92 0.02 21.73
CA GLN A 207 -4.41 -1.28 21.33
C GLN A 207 -3.89 -1.71 19.94
N GLY A 208 -3.07 -0.89 19.28
CA GLY A 208 -2.60 -1.14 17.91
C GLY A 208 -3.70 -1.05 16.84
N ARG A 209 -4.82 -0.37 17.16
CA ARG A 209 -5.99 -0.25 16.27
C ARG A 209 -6.12 1.10 15.55
N MET A 210 -5.10 1.98 15.66
CA MET A 210 -5.05 3.23 14.94
C MET A 210 -3.70 3.43 14.26
N SER A 211 -3.72 3.97 13.06
CA SER A 211 -2.56 4.48 12.34
C SER A 211 -2.88 5.82 11.70
N PHE A 212 -1.87 6.69 11.57
CA PHE A 212 -1.94 7.78 10.60
C PHE A 212 -1.54 7.24 9.24
N ASN A 213 -2.31 7.54 8.20
CA ASN A 213 -2.03 7.14 6.84
C ASN A 213 -1.72 8.39 6.02
N THR A 214 -0.51 8.47 5.49
CA THR A 214 -0.03 9.61 4.72
C THR A 214 0.11 9.26 3.25
N MET A 215 -0.12 10.24 2.37
CA MET A 215 0.25 10.15 0.97
C MET A 215 1.44 11.07 0.72
N LEU A 216 2.42 10.55 -0.02
CA LEU A 216 3.56 11.34 -0.46
C LEU A 216 3.20 12.10 -1.73
N ASN A 217 3.74 13.31 -1.85
CA ASN A 217 3.64 14.12 -3.06
C ASN A 217 4.97 14.85 -3.30
N ASN A 218 5.11 15.51 -4.45
CA ASN A 218 6.36 16.18 -4.82
C ASN A 218 6.80 17.34 -3.91
N GLN A 219 5.92 17.83 -3.03
CA GLN A 219 6.21 18.88 -2.05
C GLN A 219 6.37 18.32 -0.62
N ASN A 220 5.95 17.08 -0.38
CA ASN A 220 5.95 16.45 0.95
C ASN A 220 6.28 14.96 0.83
N TYR A 221 7.57 14.61 0.75
CA TYR A 221 8.02 13.24 0.54
C TYR A 221 9.07 12.75 1.55
N SER A 222 9.58 13.60 2.44
CA SER A 222 10.46 13.16 3.54
C SER A 222 9.62 12.45 4.61
N LYS A 223 9.83 11.15 4.75
CA LYS A 223 9.16 10.37 5.80
C LYS A 223 9.62 10.80 7.20
N LEU A 224 10.86 11.26 7.32
CA LEU A 224 11.39 11.78 8.58
C LEU A 224 10.70 13.08 9.00
N ASP A 225 10.46 14.00 8.06
CA ASP A 225 9.77 15.25 8.36
C ASP A 225 8.31 15.01 8.74
N ILE A 226 7.63 14.09 8.05
CA ILE A 226 6.28 13.66 8.37
C ILE A 226 6.23 13.00 9.76
N GLU A 227 7.17 12.12 10.07
CA GLU A 227 7.26 11.48 11.39
C GLU A 227 7.49 12.49 12.50
N ASN A 228 8.40 13.44 12.30
CA ASN A 228 8.66 14.51 13.25
C ASN A 228 7.44 15.41 13.49
N TYR A 229 6.65 15.67 12.45
CA TYR A 229 5.38 16.40 12.60
C TYR A 229 4.44 15.65 13.56
N PHE A 230 4.20 14.36 13.34
CA PHE A 230 3.31 13.58 14.21
C PHE A 230 3.87 13.40 15.63
N ILE A 231 5.18 13.21 15.78
CA ILE A 231 5.81 13.17 17.11
C ILE A 231 5.54 14.47 17.87
N ASN A 232 5.75 15.62 17.23
CA ASN A 232 5.49 16.91 17.83
C ASN A 232 4.01 17.11 18.16
N LEU A 233 3.12 16.72 17.24
CA LEU A 233 1.68 16.79 17.42
C LEU A 233 1.23 15.99 18.66
N ILE A 234 1.66 14.74 18.77
CA ILE A 234 1.31 13.85 19.87
C ILE A 234 1.93 14.35 21.18
N LYS A 235 3.21 14.68 21.16
CA LYS A 235 3.92 15.20 22.36
C LYS A 235 3.27 16.44 22.92
N THR A 236 2.90 17.39 22.06
CA THR A 236 2.31 18.67 22.49
C THR A 236 0.91 18.51 23.06
N ASN A 237 0.09 17.60 22.49
CA ASN A 237 -1.31 17.50 22.86
C ASN A 237 -1.62 16.39 23.85
N LEU A 238 -0.81 15.31 23.90
CA LEU A 238 -1.09 14.14 24.73
C LEU A 238 0.00 13.82 25.74
N GLY A 239 1.26 14.20 25.46
CA GLY A 239 2.44 13.89 26.27
C GLY A 239 3.41 12.94 25.56
N GLU A 240 4.65 12.91 26.07
CA GLU A 240 5.74 12.13 25.45
C GLU A 240 5.51 10.62 25.55
N GLU A 241 4.81 10.18 26.57
CA GLU A 241 4.47 8.77 26.82
C GLU A 241 3.56 8.17 25.74
N TYR A 242 2.83 8.98 24.98
CA TYR A 242 1.98 8.51 23.89
C TYR A 242 2.73 8.30 22.57
N ILE A 243 3.96 8.81 22.41
CA ILE A 243 4.75 8.67 21.18
C ILE A 243 5.02 7.20 20.86
N GLN A 244 5.19 6.34 21.86
CA GLN A 244 5.41 4.90 21.66
C GLN A 244 4.28 4.18 20.93
N TYR A 245 3.07 4.74 20.90
CA TYR A 245 1.90 4.21 20.22
C TYR A 245 1.69 4.80 18.83
N LEU A 246 2.52 5.76 18.43
CA LEU A 246 2.44 6.33 17.09
C LEU A 246 2.79 5.26 16.05
N HIS A 247 1.88 5.06 15.11
CA HIS A 247 2.10 4.25 13.92
C HIS A 247 1.67 5.04 12.70
N ILE A 248 2.56 5.11 11.70
CA ILE A 248 2.29 5.75 10.42
C ILE A 248 2.26 4.65 9.36
N GLY A 249 1.09 4.44 8.75
CA GLY A 249 0.83 3.32 7.84
C GLY A 249 1.38 3.57 6.45
N GLU A 250 0.58 4.09 5.55
CA GLU A 250 0.96 4.38 4.18
C GLU A 250 2.13 5.37 4.13
N GLY A 251 2.74 5.58 3.05
CA GLY A 251 3.88 6.47 2.85
C GLY A 251 4.35 6.36 1.41
N ALA A 252 3.41 6.12 0.51
CA ALA A 252 3.63 5.98 -0.91
C ALA A 252 2.98 7.14 -1.68
N PHE A 253 3.41 7.35 -2.92
CA PHE A 253 2.71 8.22 -3.85
C PHE A 253 1.37 7.61 -4.27
N ILE A 254 0.37 8.46 -4.42
CA ILE A 254 -0.93 8.03 -4.93
C ILE A 254 -0.82 7.72 -6.44
N ASP A 255 -1.57 6.74 -6.88
CA ASP A 255 -1.78 6.47 -8.30
C ASP A 255 -2.82 7.47 -8.83
N ALA A 256 -2.39 8.49 -9.58
CA ALA A 256 -3.26 9.53 -10.10
C ALA A 256 -4.12 9.03 -11.27
N TYR A 257 -5.42 9.33 -11.25
CA TYR A 257 -6.36 8.94 -12.32
C TYR A 257 -6.66 10.06 -13.31
N ASP A 258 -6.10 11.21 -13.10
CA ASP A 258 -6.22 12.39 -13.92
C ASP A 258 -4.95 13.26 -13.91
N GLU A 259 -4.88 14.22 -14.83
CA GLU A 259 -3.70 15.10 -14.94
C GLU A 259 -3.50 15.99 -13.70
N GLY A 260 -4.60 16.42 -13.05
CA GLY A 260 -4.52 17.21 -11.82
C GLY A 260 -3.91 16.43 -10.66
N GLY A 261 -4.31 15.16 -10.49
CA GLY A 261 -3.70 14.24 -9.54
C GLY A 261 -2.24 13.92 -9.89
N ALA A 262 -1.93 13.77 -11.19
CA ALA A 262 -0.57 13.57 -11.66
C ALA A 262 0.35 14.76 -11.31
N GLY A 263 -0.17 15.97 -11.22
CA GLY A 263 0.57 17.16 -10.79
C GLY A 263 1.15 17.07 -9.37
N SER A 264 0.63 16.17 -8.53
CA SER A 264 1.16 15.87 -7.19
C SER A 264 2.25 14.79 -7.19
N SER A 265 2.54 14.19 -8.34
CA SER A 265 3.56 13.15 -8.53
C SER A 265 4.97 13.72 -8.69
N LEU A 266 5.97 12.85 -8.75
CA LEU A 266 7.31 13.22 -9.19
C LEU A 266 7.26 13.45 -10.71
N ASN A 267 7.50 14.67 -11.14
CA ASN A 267 7.28 15.12 -12.52
C ASN A 267 8.56 15.36 -13.31
N SER A 268 9.71 15.18 -12.67
CA SER A 268 11.02 15.36 -13.31
C SER A 268 12.02 14.33 -12.81
N GLU A 269 13.05 14.06 -13.63
CA GLU A 269 14.17 13.21 -13.24
C GLU A 269 14.87 13.73 -11.97
N GLU A 270 14.99 15.05 -11.83
CA GLU A 270 15.58 15.67 -10.63
C GLU A 270 14.76 15.38 -9.37
N GLU A 271 13.46 15.53 -9.42
CA GLU A 271 12.56 15.21 -8.30
C GLU A 271 12.64 13.72 -7.93
N GLU A 272 12.63 12.83 -8.93
CA GLU A 272 12.78 11.39 -8.71
C GLU A 272 14.12 11.04 -8.05
N ILE A 273 15.22 11.63 -8.52
CA ILE A 273 16.57 11.42 -7.96
C ILE A 273 16.62 11.94 -6.52
N ASN A 274 16.10 13.13 -6.27
CA ASN A 274 16.11 13.73 -4.93
C ASN A 274 15.28 12.88 -3.95
N PHE A 275 14.10 12.48 -4.35
CA PHE A 275 13.28 11.58 -3.53
C PHE A 275 14.00 10.27 -3.20
N ARG A 276 14.60 9.60 -4.21
CA ARG A 276 15.31 8.34 -4.00
C ARG A 276 16.49 8.50 -3.04
N LYS A 277 17.24 9.61 -3.14
CA LYS A 277 18.35 9.93 -2.23
C LYS A 277 17.86 10.12 -0.79
N VAL A 278 16.79 10.91 -0.60
CA VAL A 278 16.19 11.16 0.71
C VAL A 278 15.72 9.84 1.31
N SER A 279 14.89 9.10 0.58
CA SER A 279 14.32 7.84 1.04
C SER A 279 15.39 6.79 1.40
N LEU A 280 16.44 6.64 0.56
CA LEU A 280 17.53 5.71 0.85
C LEU A 280 18.32 6.13 2.10
N ASN A 281 18.59 7.43 2.27
CA ASN A 281 19.28 7.93 3.45
C ASN A 281 18.47 7.68 4.72
N GLU A 282 17.17 7.95 4.68
CA GLU A 282 16.24 7.69 5.79
C GLU A 282 16.25 6.21 6.20
N ILE A 283 16.18 5.28 5.22
CA ILE A 283 16.24 3.84 5.48
C ILE A 283 17.60 3.44 6.07
N ARG A 284 18.71 3.89 5.47
CA ARG A 284 20.08 3.53 5.90
C ARG A 284 20.44 4.05 7.29
N THR A 285 19.94 5.22 7.66
CA THR A 285 20.23 5.82 8.98
C THR A 285 19.38 5.25 10.10
N GLY A 286 18.25 4.59 9.75
CA GLY A 286 17.30 4.07 10.72
C GLY A 286 16.67 5.16 11.60
N GLN A 287 16.62 6.40 11.09
CA GLN A 287 16.03 7.55 11.81
C GLN A 287 14.51 7.43 11.88
N ILE A 288 13.89 6.83 10.85
CA ILE A 288 12.45 6.60 10.80
C ILE A 288 12.12 5.39 11.69
N LYS A 289 11.25 5.60 12.68
CA LYS A 289 10.88 4.57 13.67
C LYS A 289 9.42 4.15 13.56
N HIS A 290 8.54 5.07 13.19
CA HIS A 290 7.09 4.91 13.24
C HIS A 290 6.47 4.58 11.87
N PHE A 291 7.21 4.74 10.77
CA PHE A 291 6.85 4.20 9.46
C PHE A 291 7.28 2.75 9.32
N GLY A 292 6.31 1.84 9.27
CA GLY A 292 6.59 0.41 9.15
C GLY A 292 6.80 -0.10 7.73
N VAL A 293 6.35 0.63 6.70
CA VAL A 293 6.22 0.12 5.32
C VAL A 293 7.55 -0.35 4.73
N ALA A 294 8.61 0.46 4.81
CA ALA A 294 9.91 0.09 4.24
C ALA A 294 10.50 -1.16 4.90
N LYS A 295 10.40 -1.25 6.24
CA LYS A 295 10.86 -2.42 7.02
C LYS A 295 10.06 -3.66 6.66
N THR A 296 8.73 -3.55 6.58
CA THR A 296 7.85 -4.67 6.24
C THR A 296 8.11 -5.18 4.82
N LYS A 297 8.24 -4.27 3.84
CA LYS A 297 8.57 -4.63 2.46
C LYS A 297 9.96 -5.28 2.34
N SER A 298 10.97 -4.73 3.03
CA SER A 298 12.33 -5.30 3.06
C SER A 298 12.33 -6.70 3.66
N PHE A 299 11.64 -6.90 4.78
CA PHE A 299 11.53 -8.21 5.44
C PHE A 299 10.81 -9.22 4.54
N ALA A 300 9.67 -8.84 3.95
CA ALA A 300 8.94 -9.71 3.02
C ALA A 300 9.81 -10.11 1.82
N PHE A 301 10.59 -9.17 1.27
CA PHE A 301 11.49 -9.44 0.16
C PHE A 301 12.63 -10.40 0.54
N ILE A 302 13.19 -10.28 1.75
CA ILE A 302 14.19 -11.23 2.28
C ILE A 302 13.61 -12.64 2.40
N GLU A 303 12.41 -12.77 2.97
CA GLU A 303 11.72 -14.06 3.10
C GLU A 303 11.37 -14.64 1.73
N ASP A 304 10.92 -13.81 0.80
CA ASP A 304 10.63 -14.23 -0.57
C ASP A 304 11.89 -14.74 -1.32
N ILE A 305 13.08 -14.13 -1.10
CA ILE A 305 14.36 -14.64 -1.61
C ILE A 305 14.72 -15.98 -0.95
N LYS A 306 14.60 -16.06 0.37
CA LYS A 306 14.93 -17.25 1.14
C LYS A 306 14.11 -18.48 0.71
N HIS A 307 12.84 -18.26 0.39
CA HIS A 307 11.92 -19.31 -0.03
C HIS A 307 11.81 -19.48 -1.55
N GLY A 308 12.57 -18.73 -2.32
CA GLY A 308 12.60 -18.82 -3.78
C GLY A 308 11.23 -18.53 -4.40
N LYS A 309 10.53 -17.52 -3.90
CA LYS A 309 9.18 -17.21 -4.37
C LYS A 309 9.18 -16.77 -5.82
N ARG A 310 8.49 -17.52 -6.63
CA ARG A 310 8.43 -17.28 -8.07
C ARG A 310 7.48 -16.14 -8.43
N LYS A 311 7.80 -15.42 -9.50
CA LYS A 311 6.97 -14.30 -9.96
C LYS A 311 5.57 -14.73 -10.40
N GLU A 312 5.39 -15.97 -10.90
CA GLU A 312 4.11 -16.49 -11.37
C GLU A 312 3.03 -16.56 -10.27
N VAL A 313 3.43 -16.60 -9.00
CA VAL A 313 2.50 -16.57 -7.86
C VAL A 313 2.37 -15.16 -7.25
N LEU A 314 2.94 -14.14 -7.90
CA LEU A 314 2.96 -12.80 -7.41
C LEU A 314 1.69 -12.05 -7.88
N GLY A 315 0.82 -11.71 -6.95
CA GLY A 315 -0.36 -10.92 -7.24
C GLY A 315 -0.05 -9.43 -7.47
N GLN A 316 -1.09 -8.70 -7.86
CA GLN A 316 -1.03 -7.25 -8.04
C GLN A 316 -0.96 -6.54 -6.68
N LYS A 317 -0.27 -5.38 -6.60
CA LYS A 317 -0.11 -4.55 -5.40
C LYS A 317 -1.42 -4.32 -4.63
N CYS A 318 -2.49 -3.99 -5.34
CA CYS A 318 -3.79 -3.71 -4.72
C CYS A 318 -4.57 -4.97 -4.30
N GLY A 319 -4.15 -6.15 -4.74
CA GLY A 319 -4.80 -7.44 -4.46
C GLY A 319 -6.17 -7.60 -5.12
N MET A 320 -6.58 -6.73 -6.04
CA MET A 320 -7.89 -6.84 -6.71
C MET A 320 -7.94 -7.93 -7.78
N ASP A 321 -6.80 -8.48 -8.14
CA ASP A 321 -6.63 -9.70 -8.93
C ASP A 321 -6.92 -10.99 -8.14
N LYS A 322 -6.92 -10.92 -6.81
CA LYS A 322 -7.12 -12.10 -5.95
C LYS A 322 -8.60 -12.47 -5.85
N LYS A 323 -8.85 -13.77 -5.91
CA LYS A 323 -10.19 -14.35 -5.77
C LYS A 323 -10.85 -14.02 -4.43
N GLU A 324 -10.04 -13.93 -3.38
CA GLU A 324 -10.47 -13.71 -2.00
C GLU A 324 -10.69 -12.24 -1.66
N ASN A 325 -10.43 -11.31 -2.60
CA ASN A 325 -10.66 -9.87 -2.41
C ASN A 325 -11.88 -9.41 -3.21
N LEU A 326 -12.87 -8.88 -2.53
CA LEU A 326 -14.13 -8.42 -3.10
C LEU A 326 -14.33 -6.94 -2.82
N SER A 327 -14.69 -6.15 -3.85
CA SER A 327 -15.13 -4.77 -3.70
C SER A 327 -16.58 -4.67 -4.16
N ILE A 328 -17.46 -4.22 -3.28
CA ILE A 328 -18.92 -4.23 -3.52
C ILE A 328 -19.58 -2.96 -2.97
N ASP A 329 -20.73 -2.63 -3.53
CA ASP A 329 -21.68 -1.68 -2.92
C ASP A 329 -22.82 -2.39 -2.17
N LEU A 330 -23.75 -1.64 -1.58
CA LEU A 330 -24.88 -2.23 -0.84
C LEU A 330 -25.96 -2.81 -1.75
N LEU A 331 -25.94 -2.51 -3.05
CA LEU A 331 -26.83 -3.13 -4.02
C LEU A 331 -26.32 -4.50 -4.49
N GLY A 332 -25.12 -4.90 -4.05
CA GLY A 332 -24.48 -6.15 -4.43
C GLY A 332 -23.72 -6.08 -5.73
N ASN A 333 -23.51 -4.90 -6.29
CA ASN A 333 -22.66 -4.75 -7.47
C ASN A 333 -21.20 -5.02 -7.10
N VAL A 334 -20.52 -5.80 -7.92
CA VAL A 334 -19.09 -6.08 -7.79
C VAL A 334 -18.31 -5.12 -8.65
N LEU A 335 -17.35 -4.44 -8.01
CA LEU A 335 -16.54 -3.40 -8.61
C LEU A 335 -15.07 -3.82 -8.74
N THR A 336 -14.34 -3.22 -9.67
CA THR A 336 -12.91 -3.48 -9.84
C THR A 336 -12.11 -3.10 -8.60
N CYS A 337 -12.44 -1.98 -7.95
CA CYS A 337 -11.85 -1.56 -6.68
C CYS A 337 -12.78 -0.61 -5.91
N GLN A 338 -12.36 -0.18 -4.72
CA GLN A 338 -13.13 0.71 -3.85
C GLN A 338 -13.13 2.19 -4.30
N ASN A 339 -12.37 2.56 -5.33
CA ASN A 339 -12.23 3.96 -5.78
C ASN A 339 -13.06 4.29 -7.02
N VAL A 340 -13.97 3.43 -7.43
CA VAL A 340 -14.73 3.53 -8.67
C VAL A 340 -16.23 3.39 -8.40
N SER A 341 -17.07 3.64 -9.41
CA SER A 341 -18.51 3.46 -9.34
C SER A 341 -18.99 2.49 -10.43
N THR A 342 -20.26 2.07 -10.34
CA THR A 342 -20.90 1.17 -11.32
C THR A 342 -21.00 1.77 -12.72
N VAL A 343 -20.98 3.10 -12.83
CA VAL A 343 -21.08 3.82 -14.11
C VAL A 343 -19.72 4.31 -14.64
N SER A 344 -18.65 4.14 -13.86
CA SER A 344 -17.32 4.57 -14.27
C SER A 344 -16.64 3.53 -15.16
N VAL A 345 -15.72 4.02 -15.99
CA VAL A 345 -14.91 3.19 -16.91
C VAL A 345 -13.42 3.47 -16.70
N ASN A 346 -12.59 2.50 -17.06
CA ASN A 346 -11.15 2.70 -17.09
C ASN A 346 -10.74 3.58 -18.31
N PRO A 347 -9.47 4.02 -18.43
CA PRO A 347 -9.01 4.83 -19.56
C PRO A 347 -9.23 4.20 -20.94
N SER A 348 -9.45 2.89 -21.04
CA SER A 348 -9.75 2.17 -22.28
C SER A 348 -11.27 2.01 -22.52
N GLY A 349 -12.12 2.62 -21.70
CA GLY A 349 -13.59 2.57 -21.83
C GLY A 349 -14.24 1.29 -21.31
N ILE A 350 -13.50 0.43 -20.58
CA ILE A 350 -14.05 -0.80 -20.01
C ILE A 350 -14.67 -0.49 -18.64
N SER A 351 -15.89 -1.01 -18.40
CA SER A 351 -16.64 -0.78 -17.17
C SER A 351 -15.91 -1.28 -15.92
N HIS A 352 -15.98 -0.52 -14.85
CA HIS A 352 -15.57 -0.94 -13.50
C HIS A 352 -16.63 -1.79 -12.79
N HIS A 353 -17.85 -1.87 -13.30
CA HIS A 353 -18.88 -2.78 -12.83
C HIS A 353 -18.63 -4.17 -13.44
N LEU A 354 -18.24 -5.13 -12.62
CA LEU A 354 -17.85 -6.48 -13.05
C LEU A 354 -19.02 -7.47 -13.07
N GLY A 355 -20.09 -7.18 -12.35
CA GLY A 355 -21.25 -8.05 -12.18
C GLY A 355 -21.91 -7.89 -10.81
N ASN A 356 -22.55 -8.94 -10.31
CA ASN A 356 -23.25 -8.91 -9.03
C ASN A 356 -22.81 -10.08 -8.12
N VAL A 357 -22.91 -9.92 -6.81
CA VAL A 357 -22.54 -10.94 -5.81
C VAL A 357 -23.29 -12.26 -5.97
N GLU A 358 -24.43 -12.27 -6.64
CA GLU A 358 -25.19 -13.48 -6.93
C GLU A 358 -24.50 -14.41 -7.93
N ASN A 359 -23.68 -13.84 -8.82
CA ASN A 359 -22.98 -14.55 -9.89
C ASN A 359 -21.44 -14.45 -9.78
N LEU A 360 -20.90 -14.45 -8.57
CA LEU A 360 -19.44 -14.25 -8.35
C LEU A 360 -18.56 -15.20 -9.15
N ASN A 361 -18.97 -16.47 -9.30
CA ASN A 361 -18.16 -17.45 -10.02
C ASN A 361 -18.07 -17.21 -11.55
N ASP A 362 -18.93 -16.34 -12.09
CA ASP A 362 -18.95 -15.96 -13.49
C ASP A 362 -18.17 -14.67 -13.75
N ILE A 363 -17.67 -14.02 -12.67
CA ILE A 363 -16.93 -12.77 -12.76
C ILE A 363 -15.49 -13.03 -13.13
N GLU A 364 -15.06 -12.41 -14.22
CA GLU A 364 -13.67 -12.28 -14.64
C GLU A 364 -13.26 -10.80 -14.64
N VAL A 365 -12.13 -10.48 -14.03
CA VAL A 365 -11.64 -9.08 -13.94
C VAL A 365 -10.92 -8.72 -15.24
N LYS A 366 -11.64 -8.09 -16.18
CA LYS A 366 -11.12 -7.66 -17.50
C LYS A 366 -10.77 -6.17 -17.57
N THR A 367 -11.07 -5.43 -16.52
CA THR A 367 -10.95 -3.96 -16.52
C THR A 367 -9.50 -3.49 -16.42
N GLY A 368 -8.60 -4.33 -15.96
CA GLY A 368 -7.21 -3.96 -15.68
C GLY A 368 -6.19 -4.71 -16.52
N THR A 369 -4.95 -4.26 -16.44
CA THR A 369 -3.77 -4.93 -17.02
C THR A 369 -2.90 -5.41 -15.85
N HIS A 370 -2.82 -6.72 -15.67
CA HIS A 370 -1.98 -7.32 -14.66
C HIS A 370 -0.51 -7.02 -14.95
N TRP A 371 0.34 -6.98 -13.92
CA TRP A 371 1.76 -6.68 -14.10
C TRP A 371 2.46 -7.66 -15.08
N SER A 372 2.00 -8.92 -15.17
CA SER A 372 2.55 -9.93 -16.09
C SER A 372 2.34 -9.58 -17.56
N ASP A 373 1.29 -8.82 -17.87
CA ASP A 373 0.91 -8.43 -19.24
C ASP A 373 1.49 -7.08 -19.65
N ARG A 374 2.27 -6.45 -18.75
CA ARG A 374 2.98 -5.20 -19.03
C ARG A 374 4.40 -5.49 -19.51
N GLU A 375 4.90 -4.69 -20.43
CA GLU A 375 6.23 -4.87 -21.00
C GLU A 375 7.35 -4.70 -19.95
N GLU A 376 7.20 -3.69 -19.07
CA GLU A 376 8.26 -3.27 -18.16
C GLU A 376 8.31 -4.08 -16.86
N CYS A 377 7.15 -4.49 -16.34
CA CYS A 377 7.09 -5.10 -15.01
C CYS A 377 7.85 -6.43 -14.93
N PRO A 378 7.72 -7.37 -15.89
CA PRO A 378 8.49 -8.62 -15.88
C PRO A 378 9.99 -8.40 -15.95
N ASN A 379 10.42 -7.25 -16.47
CA ASN A 379 11.82 -6.85 -16.66
C ASN A 379 12.30 -5.83 -15.60
N CYS A 380 11.60 -5.72 -14.47
CA CYS A 380 11.91 -4.76 -13.41
C CYS A 380 12.54 -5.44 -12.19
N PRO A 381 13.68 -4.93 -11.68
CA PRO A 381 14.34 -5.53 -10.51
C PRO A 381 13.53 -5.38 -9.23
N VAL A 382 12.67 -4.38 -9.12
CA VAL A 382 11.84 -4.16 -7.92
C VAL A 382 10.48 -4.84 -7.99
N LEU A 383 10.23 -5.73 -8.97
CA LEU A 383 8.93 -6.36 -9.17
C LEU A 383 8.37 -7.01 -7.89
N HIS A 384 9.17 -7.81 -7.18
CA HIS A 384 8.73 -8.51 -5.97
C HIS A 384 8.37 -7.58 -4.80
N ILE A 385 8.92 -6.37 -4.78
CA ILE A 385 8.59 -5.35 -3.76
C ILE A 385 7.41 -4.50 -4.22
N CYS A 386 7.37 -4.14 -5.51
CA CYS A 386 6.38 -3.24 -6.11
C CYS A 386 5.05 -3.92 -6.40
N GLN A 387 5.09 -5.13 -6.97
CA GLN A 387 3.92 -5.91 -7.42
C GLN A 387 3.01 -5.14 -8.41
N GLY A 388 3.62 -4.36 -9.30
CA GLY A 388 2.93 -3.49 -10.25
C GLY A 388 2.39 -2.20 -9.62
N ALA A 389 2.19 -1.20 -10.45
CA ALA A 389 1.49 0.03 -10.08
C ALA A 389 -0.03 -0.18 -10.13
N CYS A 390 -0.82 0.87 -10.35
CA CYS A 390 -2.27 0.72 -10.44
C CYS A 390 -2.69 -0.24 -11.57
N PHE A 391 -3.60 -1.16 -11.23
CA PHE A 391 -4.03 -2.25 -12.09
C PHE A 391 -4.72 -1.80 -13.38
N PHE A 392 -5.53 -0.74 -13.34
CA PHE A 392 -6.33 -0.32 -14.50
C PHE A 392 -5.84 0.96 -15.19
N LEU A 393 -4.77 1.59 -14.72
CA LEU A 393 -4.17 2.73 -15.45
C LEU A 393 -3.44 2.25 -16.70
N THR A 394 -3.50 3.08 -17.75
CA THR A 394 -2.81 2.87 -19.03
C THR A 394 -2.19 4.18 -19.51
N GLY A 395 -1.31 4.12 -20.51
CA GLY A 395 -0.70 5.31 -21.14
C GLY A 395 0.09 6.17 -20.14
N PRO A 396 0.08 7.52 -20.35
CA PRO A 396 0.91 8.44 -19.56
C PRO A 396 0.63 8.39 -18.04
N LEU A 397 -0.61 8.19 -17.61
CA LEU A 397 -0.95 8.08 -16.18
C LEU A 397 -0.36 6.83 -15.56
N TRP A 398 -0.35 5.71 -16.30
CA TRP A 398 0.33 4.51 -15.82
C TRP A 398 1.85 4.70 -15.78
N GLU A 399 2.45 5.38 -16.76
CA GLU A 399 3.89 5.69 -16.73
C GLU A 399 4.26 6.51 -15.49
N THR A 400 3.52 7.56 -15.18
CA THR A 400 3.69 8.36 -13.97
C THR A 400 3.58 7.50 -12.71
N SER A 401 2.52 6.70 -12.61
CA SER A 401 2.33 5.76 -11.49
C SER A 401 3.47 4.75 -11.37
N CYS A 402 3.94 4.21 -12.49
CA CYS A 402 5.07 3.27 -12.54
C CYS A 402 6.39 3.93 -12.11
N ASN A 403 6.64 5.18 -12.51
CA ASN A 403 7.84 5.92 -12.12
C ASN A 403 7.84 6.24 -10.62
N ASN A 404 6.69 6.67 -10.08
CA ASN A 404 6.51 6.88 -8.64
C ASN A 404 6.74 5.57 -7.87
N ALA A 405 6.12 4.48 -8.31
CA ALA A 405 6.26 3.17 -7.67
C ALA A 405 7.70 2.63 -7.73
N PHE A 406 8.38 2.81 -8.86
CA PHE A 406 9.79 2.45 -9.00
C PHE A 406 10.67 3.27 -8.04
N SER A 407 10.43 4.58 -7.98
CA SER A 407 11.17 5.49 -7.11
C SER A 407 10.97 5.19 -5.62
N ASP A 408 9.76 4.79 -5.21
CA ASP A 408 9.48 4.39 -3.82
C ASP A 408 10.11 3.04 -3.43
N ASN A 409 10.15 2.08 -4.36
CA ASN A 409 10.61 0.73 -4.04
C ASN A 409 12.10 0.50 -4.28
N LEU A 410 12.75 1.30 -5.13
CA LEU A 410 14.19 1.17 -5.42
C LEU A 410 15.08 1.39 -4.19
N PRO A 411 14.85 2.42 -3.34
CA PRO A 411 15.61 2.58 -2.10
C PRO A 411 15.50 1.39 -1.15
N ILE A 412 14.31 0.77 -1.08
CA ILE A 412 14.08 -0.44 -0.26
C ILE A 412 14.87 -1.62 -0.83
N PHE A 413 14.82 -1.83 -2.15
CA PHE A 413 15.58 -2.86 -2.84
C PHE A 413 17.09 -2.71 -2.58
N VAL A 414 17.62 -1.50 -2.80
CA VAL A 414 19.04 -1.19 -2.60
C VAL A 414 19.47 -1.44 -1.15
N ALA A 415 18.73 -0.89 -0.19
CA ALA A 415 19.04 -1.07 1.23
C ALA A 415 18.96 -2.54 1.66
N THR A 416 18.03 -3.31 1.09
CA THR A 416 17.91 -4.75 1.39
C THR A 416 19.11 -5.52 0.83
N ILE A 417 19.55 -5.23 -0.40
CA ILE A 417 20.76 -5.85 -0.97
C ILE A 417 21.99 -5.50 -0.11
N GLU A 418 22.12 -4.26 0.37
CA GLU A 418 23.21 -3.87 1.28
C GLU A 418 23.23 -4.71 2.56
N VAL A 419 22.07 -4.95 3.15
CA VAL A 419 21.96 -5.78 4.36
C VAL A 419 22.34 -7.22 4.05
N LEU A 420 21.78 -7.80 2.98
CA LEU A 420 22.01 -9.18 2.60
C LEU A 420 23.46 -9.47 2.23
N THR A 421 24.14 -8.53 1.61
CA THR A 421 25.54 -8.66 1.20
C THR A 421 26.56 -8.31 2.30
N GLY A 422 26.09 -8.02 3.51
CA GLY A 422 26.98 -7.66 4.64
C GLY A 422 27.57 -6.27 4.53
N GLY A 423 26.85 -5.31 3.93
CA GLY A 423 27.23 -3.90 3.84
C GLY A 423 27.93 -3.51 2.52
N TRP A 424 27.91 -4.37 1.53
CA TRP A 424 28.34 -4.00 0.18
C TRP A 424 27.31 -3.09 -0.48
N LEU A 425 27.74 -1.97 -1.05
CA LEU A 425 26.88 -0.93 -1.61
C LEU A 425 26.61 -1.21 -3.09
N PRO A 426 25.36 -1.46 -3.51
CA PRO A 426 25.02 -1.50 -4.92
C PRO A 426 25.28 -0.14 -5.58
N ILE A 427 26.03 -0.13 -6.69
CA ILE A 427 26.41 1.09 -7.40
C ILE A 427 25.94 1.13 -8.85
N TYR A 428 25.61 -0.02 -9.42
CA TYR A 428 25.16 -0.13 -10.79
C TYR A 428 24.34 -1.41 -10.96
N ILE A 429 23.40 -1.40 -11.88
CA ILE A 429 22.65 -2.57 -12.30
C ILE A 429 22.66 -2.68 -13.81
N ASP A 430 22.90 -3.87 -14.33
CA ASP A 430 22.68 -4.22 -15.73
C ASP A 430 21.60 -5.29 -15.85
N GLY A 431 20.97 -5.38 -17.01
CA GLY A 431 19.86 -6.30 -17.26
C GLY A 431 18.83 -5.73 -18.24
N PRO A 432 17.66 -6.34 -18.32
CA PRO A 432 16.64 -5.96 -19.30
C PRO A 432 15.82 -4.71 -18.95
N LEU A 433 16.08 -4.07 -17.78
CA LEU A 433 15.35 -2.85 -17.41
C LEU A 433 15.59 -1.69 -18.38
N ARG A 434 14.67 -0.72 -18.38
CA ARG A 434 14.75 0.49 -19.22
C ARG A 434 16.06 1.23 -18.97
N GLN A 435 16.63 1.85 -20.02
CA GLN A 435 17.93 2.52 -19.95
C GLN A 435 17.92 3.70 -18.95
N ASP A 436 16.87 4.52 -18.96
CA ASP A 436 16.68 5.62 -18.01
C ASP A 436 16.72 5.15 -16.55
N ARG A 437 16.25 3.93 -16.27
CA ARG A 437 16.30 3.33 -14.93
C ARG A 437 17.68 2.78 -14.57
N LYS A 438 18.49 2.34 -15.53
CA LYS A 438 19.90 1.98 -15.29
C LYS A 438 20.71 3.18 -14.84
N ASP A 439 20.56 4.28 -15.57
CA ASP A 439 21.30 5.52 -15.28
C ASP A 439 20.91 6.12 -13.93
N ILE A 440 19.62 6.08 -13.59
CA ILE A 440 19.08 6.59 -12.33
C ILE A 440 19.46 5.67 -11.15
N PHE A 441 19.59 4.36 -11.34
CA PHE A 441 20.04 3.44 -10.31
C PHE A 441 21.40 3.84 -9.73
N TRP A 442 22.28 4.31 -10.57
CA TRP A 442 23.58 4.83 -10.21
C TRP A 442 23.52 6.03 -9.25
N TRP A 443 22.55 6.93 -9.47
CA TRP A 443 22.36 8.14 -8.66
C TRP A 443 21.86 7.86 -7.25
N VAL A 444 21.15 6.78 -7.05
CA VAL A 444 20.59 6.40 -5.73
C VAL A 444 21.71 6.21 -4.69
N ASN A 445 22.86 5.75 -5.13
CA ASN A 445 23.96 5.41 -4.24
C ASN A 445 25.01 6.52 -4.11
N GLY A 446 24.96 7.51 -4.97
CA GLY A 446 26.01 8.55 -5.07
C GLY A 446 27.39 7.94 -5.36
N LYS A 447 28.39 8.76 -5.65
CA LYS A 447 29.77 8.33 -5.51
C LYS A 447 29.98 8.01 -4.03
N PRO A 448 30.66 6.90 -3.66
CA PRO A 448 31.06 6.67 -2.28
C PRO A 448 31.96 7.84 -1.88
N GLU A 449 31.38 8.88 -1.30
CA GLU A 449 32.19 9.89 -0.65
C GLU A 449 32.82 9.23 0.57
N ASN A 450 34.11 9.45 0.74
CA ASN A 450 34.97 8.91 1.80
C ASN A 450 34.54 9.33 3.24
N THR A 451 33.31 9.68 3.46
CA THR A 451 32.83 10.27 4.71
C THR A 451 31.98 9.34 5.58
N ARG A 452 31.78 8.10 5.21
CA ARG A 452 31.15 7.15 6.13
C ARG A 452 32.14 6.69 7.18
N LYS A 453 32.23 7.40 8.31
CA LYS A 453 32.59 6.76 9.56
C LYS A 453 31.61 5.60 9.74
N ALA A 454 32.13 4.37 9.73
CA ALA A 454 31.35 3.17 9.91
C ALA A 454 30.50 3.28 11.18
N LYS A 455 29.25 3.73 11.07
CA LYS A 455 28.27 3.49 12.12
C LYS A 455 27.96 2.00 12.04
N LYS A 456 28.20 1.30 13.13
CA LYS A 456 27.83 -0.11 13.28
C LYS A 456 26.45 -0.33 12.68
N ILE A 457 26.40 -1.08 11.59
CA ILE A 457 25.17 -1.68 11.12
C ILE A 457 24.73 -2.59 12.25
N ILE A 458 23.65 -2.26 12.92
CA ILE A 458 23.05 -3.16 13.91
C ILE A 458 22.48 -4.30 13.07
N PRO A 459 23.03 -5.52 13.17
CA PRO A 459 22.43 -6.64 12.48
C PRO A 459 20.99 -6.77 12.97
N ILE A 460 20.05 -6.94 12.07
CA ILE A 460 18.70 -7.36 12.41
C ILE A 460 18.87 -8.78 12.93
N THR A 461 19.14 -8.93 14.22
CA THR A 461 19.04 -10.21 14.90
C THR A 461 17.58 -10.60 14.85
N ALA A 462 17.32 -11.74 14.22
CA ALA A 462 16.04 -12.39 14.22
C ALA A 462 15.50 -12.45 15.66
N ILE A 463 14.31 -11.90 15.86
CA ILE A 463 13.44 -12.19 16.98
C ILE A 463 12.47 -13.27 16.52
#